data_d2917d95d4c33f2060abe270996ae76d
#
_entry.id   d2917d95d4c33f2060abe270996ae76d
#
_cell.length_a   1.000
_cell.length_b   1.000
_cell.length_c   1.000
_cell.angle_alpha   90.00
_cell.angle_beta   90.00
_cell.angle_gamma   90.00
#
_symmetry.space_group_name_H-M   'P 1'
#
loop_
_entity.id
_entity.type
_entity.pdbx_description
1 polymer ?
#
loop_
_entity_poly.entity_id
_entity_poly.type
_entity_poly.pdbx_seq_one_letter_code
_entity_poly.pdbx_strand_id
1 'polypeptide(L)'
;MTADRFHEIENEVIETLKGSFEIAINKSISDFVLLVARGGYHKHLDKPEIDKTPFVIEDKKDFLIDLTRKRFFVKYINDYVFRLNSGNSMSDEEKEYDINIQLMIYSHIWESHLFLNQLVRLVEIQLEMGYDWKTKLDYPKRDVNSKECNQSHIRKGPYIENSIIKRFEKSDSNMAGLIKYCYLKDLRDDFAHSTYYIDENTIISNGSELFCGPSITIEEWEGKFVTSMLLSYHLNDMLLEYRNNYIDMFGDNPIVIMMPLKENHNKRVGVFIKPERIEGKEEKVRFRYVMKDEV
;
A
#
# COMPACT_ATOMS: atom_id res chain seq x y z
N MET A 1 -23.06 0.18 -10.34
CA MET A 1 -22.84 1.23 -9.29
C MET A 1 -23.40 2.57 -9.75
N THR A 2 -23.84 3.44 -8.82
CA THR A 2 -24.23 4.84 -9.10
C THR A 2 -23.08 5.78 -8.71
N ALA A 3 -23.09 7.03 -9.26
CA ALA A 3 -22.10 8.04 -8.88
C ALA A 3 -22.18 8.40 -7.39
N ASP A 4 -23.40 8.51 -6.83
CA ASP A 4 -23.58 8.78 -5.40
C ASP A 4 -22.94 7.69 -4.55
N ARG A 5 -23.15 6.40 -4.90
CA ARG A 5 -22.56 5.28 -4.17
C ARG A 5 -21.03 5.26 -4.28
N PHE A 6 -20.49 5.65 -5.43
CA PHE A 6 -19.04 5.81 -5.59
C PHE A 6 -18.47 6.86 -4.61
N HIS A 7 -19.11 8.02 -4.51
CA HIS A 7 -18.67 9.08 -3.60
C HIS A 7 -18.86 8.72 -2.11
N GLU A 8 -19.89 7.95 -1.77
CA GLU A 8 -20.05 7.41 -0.42
C GLU A 8 -18.86 6.51 -0.04
N ILE A 9 -18.48 5.56 -0.92
CA ILE A 9 -17.32 4.68 -0.71
C ILE A 9 -16.03 5.50 -0.63
N GLU A 10 -15.87 6.49 -1.48
CA GLU A 10 -14.69 7.37 -1.48
C GLU A 10 -14.53 8.08 -0.14
N ASN A 11 -15.60 8.68 0.36
CA ASN A 11 -15.61 9.36 1.66
C ASN A 11 -15.31 8.38 2.81
N GLU A 12 -15.89 7.18 2.81
CA GLU A 12 -15.61 6.15 3.82
C GLU A 12 -14.12 5.76 3.83
N VAL A 13 -13.54 5.56 2.65
CA VAL A 13 -12.10 5.24 2.52
C VAL A 13 -11.23 6.38 3.04
N ILE A 14 -11.52 7.63 2.66
CA ILE A 14 -10.75 8.81 3.09
C ILE A 14 -10.82 8.97 4.62
N GLU A 15 -12.01 8.90 5.21
CA GLU A 15 -12.17 9.07 6.66
C GLU A 15 -11.50 7.92 7.44
N THR A 16 -11.57 6.68 6.94
CA THR A 16 -10.86 5.55 7.54
C THR A 16 -9.34 5.75 7.50
N LEU A 17 -8.79 6.22 6.37
CA LEU A 17 -7.35 6.50 6.24
C LEU A 17 -6.91 7.65 7.15
N LYS A 18 -7.69 8.74 7.25
CA LYS A 18 -7.40 9.86 8.16
C LYS A 18 -7.30 9.38 9.61
N GLY A 19 -8.30 8.64 10.08
CA GLY A 19 -8.29 8.07 11.42
C GLY A 19 -7.09 7.16 11.65
N SER A 20 -6.76 6.33 10.66
CA SER A 20 -5.60 5.43 10.72
C SER A 20 -4.27 6.18 10.82
N PHE A 21 -4.11 7.29 10.10
CA PHE A 21 -2.92 8.15 10.19
C PHE A 21 -2.84 8.88 11.51
N GLU A 22 -3.96 9.40 12.02
CA GLU A 22 -4.02 10.04 13.34
C GLU A 22 -3.56 9.09 14.45
N ILE A 23 -4.01 7.83 14.43
CA ILE A 23 -3.53 6.81 15.37
C ILE A 23 -2.01 6.64 15.25
N ALA A 24 -1.47 6.52 14.05
CA ALA A 24 -0.04 6.34 13.82
C ALA A 24 0.78 7.55 14.28
N ILE A 25 0.34 8.76 13.97
CA ILE A 25 0.98 10.02 14.37
C ILE A 25 1.01 10.15 15.90
N ASN A 26 -0.10 9.85 16.57
CA ASN A 26 -0.22 9.90 18.03
C ASN A 26 0.65 8.84 18.72
N LYS A 27 0.93 7.70 18.07
CA LYS A 27 1.81 6.66 18.60
C LYS A 27 3.29 6.98 18.41
N SER A 28 3.68 7.37 17.20
CA SER A 28 5.08 7.70 16.90
C SER A 28 5.18 8.61 15.68
N ILE A 29 5.30 9.91 15.92
CA ILE A 29 5.52 10.89 14.84
C ILE A 29 6.84 10.61 14.08
N SER A 30 7.89 10.17 14.76
CA SER A 30 9.18 9.85 14.14
C SER A 30 9.12 8.66 13.18
N ASP A 31 8.35 7.61 13.52
CA ASP A 31 8.13 6.48 12.64
C ASP A 31 7.17 6.82 11.52
N PHE A 32 6.15 7.65 11.78
CA PHE A 32 5.26 8.15 10.73
C PHE A 32 6.01 9.01 9.71
N VAL A 33 6.96 9.83 10.16
CA VAL A 33 7.86 10.56 9.26
C VAL A 33 8.63 9.63 8.33
N LEU A 34 9.11 8.47 8.82
CA LEU A 34 9.77 7.49 7.96
C LEU A 34 8.84 6.90 6.90
N LEU A 35 7.55 6.77 7.22
CA LEU A 35 6.54 6.32 6.25
C LEU A 35 6.36 7.35 5.12
N VAL A 36 6.20 8.64 5.45
CA VAL A 36 6.04 9.70 4.45
C VAL A 36 7.35 10.04 3.71
N ALA A 37 8.50 9.88 4.37
CA ALA A 37 9.84 10.04 3.78
C ALA A 37 10.33 8.79 3.03
N ARG A 38 9.50 7.72 2.96
CA ARG A 38 9.82 6.47 2.27
C ARG A 38 11.13 5.84 2.69
N GLY A 39 11.29 5.65 4.00
CA GLY A 39 12.43 4.90 4.53
C GLY A 39 12.47 3.48 3.96
N GLY A 40 13.61 3.05 3.48
CA GLY A 40 13.77 1.75 2.83
C GLY A 40 15.15 1.14 3.01
N TYR A 41 15.25 -0.16 2.67
CA TYR A 41 16.50 -0.91 2.72
C TYR A 41 16.98 -1.26 1.33
N HIS A 42 18.23 -0.87 1.02
CA HIS A 42 18.88 -1.12 -0.26
C HIS A 42 19.95 -2.21 -0.14
N LYS A 43 19.59 -3.44 -0.50
CA LYS A 43 20.47 -4.61 -0.39
C LYS A 43 21.83 -4.44 -1.07
N HIS A 44 21.90 -3.71 -2.17
CA HIS A 44 23.16 -3.48 -2.90
C HIS A 44 24.14 -2.59 -2.14
N LEU A 45 23.66 -1.79 -1.18
CA LEU A 45 24.47 -0.97 -0.29
C LEU A 45 24.91 -1.71 0.99
N ASP A 46 24.32 -2.90 1.25
CA ASP A 46 24.64 -3.75 2.40
C ASP A 46 25.83 -4.68 2.09
N LYS A 47 26.90 -4.10 1.55
CA LYS A 47 28.16 -4.80 1.27
C LYS A 47 29.27 -4.20 2.11
N PRO A 48 30.20 -5.03 2.66
CA PRO A 48 31.28 -4.54 3.51
C PRO A 48 32.12 -3.44 2.87
N GLU A 49 32.32 -3.51 1.53
CA GLU A 49 33.15 -2.60 0.76
C GLU A 49 32.49 -1.24 0.49
N ILE A 50 31.19 -1.11 0.75
CA ILE A 50 30.45 0.13 0.48
C ILE A 50 30.37 0.96 1.75
N ASP A 51 30.98 2.15 1.73
CA ASP A 51 30.95 3.10 2.84
C ASP A 51 29.65 3.92 2.89
N LYS A 52 28.50 3.23 2.73
CA LYS A 52 27.16 3.82 2.82
C LYS A 52 26.24 2.93 3.63
N THR A 53 25.34 3.54 4.38
CA THR A 53 24.29 2.77 5.04
C THR A 53 23.32 2.19 3.99
N PRO A 54 22.86 0.93 4.17
CA PRO A 54 21.84 0.37 3.32
C PRO A 54 20.42 0.88 3.64
N PHE A 55 20.28 1.63 4.74
CA PHE A 55 19.01 2.24 5.16
C PHE A 55 18.96 3.67 4.63
N VAL A 56 18.03 3.95 3.74
CA VAL A 56 17.91 5.23 3.05
C VAL A 56 16.54 5.85 3.27
N ILE A 57 16.48 7.16 3.30
CA ILE A 57 15.25 7.94 3.19
C ILE A 57 15.17 8.53 1.78
N GLU A 58 13.98 8.94 1.36
CA GLU A 58 13.78 9.53 0.03
C GLU A 58 14.12 8.57 -1.12
N ASP A 59 13.58 7.35 -1.07
CA ASP A 59 13.80 6.40 -2.16
C ASP A 59 13.15 6.87 -3.45
N LYS A 60 13.98 7.41 -4.35
CA LYS A 60 13.55 7.94 -5.64
C LYS A 60 12.85 6.88 -6.50
N LYS A 61 13.24 5.61 -6.38
CA LYS A 61 12.64 4.52 -7.16
C LYS A 61 11.20 4.30 -6.71
N ASP A 62 10.97 4.20 -5.40
CA ASP A 62 9.64 4.02 -4.84
C ASP A 62 8.74 5.21 -5.17
N PHE A 63 9.27 6.44 -5.11
CA PHE A 63 8.55 7.63 -5.54
C PHE A 63 8.10 7.57 -7.00
N LEU A 64 8.98 7.17 -7.92
CA LEU A 64 8.63 7.05 -9.34
C LEU A 64 7.58 5.97 -9.61
N ILE A 65 7.62 4.87 -8.85
CA ILE A 65 6.60 3.81 -8.91
C ILE A 65 5.25 4.36 -8.46
N ASP A 66 5.19 5.06 -7.33
CA ASP A 66 3.98 5.67 -6.81
C ASP A 66 3.39 6.70 -7.76
N LEU A 67 4.24 7.59 -8.30
CA LEU A 67 3.82 8.61 -9.27
C LEU A 67 3.22 7.98 -10.52
N THR A 68 3.83 6.91 -11.03
CA THR A 68 3.31 6.18 -12.20
C THR A 68 1.93 5.59 -11.91
N ARG A 69 1.74 5.02 -10.72
CA ARG A 69 0.45 4.46 -10.29
C ARG A 69 -0.59 5.54 -10.06
N LYS A 70 -0.22 6.62 -9.39
CA LYS A 70 -1.11 7.77 -9.19
C LYS A 70 -1.67 8.28 -10.52
N ARG A 71 -0.82 8.48 -11.53
CA ARG A 71 -1.23 8.93 -12.87
C ARG A 71 -2.20 7.95 -13.53
N PHE A 72 -1.95 6.65 -13.40
CA PHE A 72 -2.84 5.63 -13.90
C PHE A 72 -4.20 5.69 -13.20
N PHE A 73 -4.22 5.70 -11.85
CA PHE A 73 -5.46 5.73 -11.08
C PHE A 73 -6.26 7.01 -11.32
N VAL A 74 -5.63 8.18 -11.34
CA VAL A 74 -6.30 9.45 -11.65
C VAL A 74 -7.06 9.34 -12.98
N LYS A 75 -6.40 8.83 -14.01
CA LYS A 75 -7.04 8.65 -15.31
C LYS A 75 -8.18 7.63 -15.23
N TYR A 76 -7.94 6.46 -14.66
CA TYR A 76 -8.94 5.40 -14.58
C TYR A 76 -10.17 5.83 -13.77
N ILE A 77 -9.98 6.48 -12.62
CA ILE A 77 -11.05 6.98 -11.76
C ILE A 77 -11.90 8.03 -12.52
N ASN A 78 -11.24 8.98 -13.18
CA ASN A 78 -11.94 9.99 -13.96
C ASN A 78 -12.78 9.37 -15.09
N ASP A 79 -12.21 8.42 -15.83
CA ASP A 79 -12.92 7.70 -16.90
C ASP A 79 -14.07 6.87 -16.33
N TYR A 80 -13.89 6.24 -15.16
CA TYR A 80 -14.91 5.46 -14.47
C TYR A 80 -16.08 6.34 -14.00
N VAL A 81 -15.81 7.45 -13.30
CA VAL A 81 -16.82 8.40 -12.82
C VAL A 81 -17.55 9.06 -14.00
N PHE A 82 -16.84 9.40 -15.08
CA PHE A 82 -17.47 9.92 -16.29
C PHE A 82 -18.48 8.92 -16.87
N ARG A 83 -18.17 7.64 -16.93
CA ARG A 83 -19.08 6.58 -17.39
C ARG A 83 -20.30 6.46 -16.47
N LEU A 84 -20.13 6.49 -15.15
CA LEU A 84 -21.24 6.46 -14.19
C LEU A 84 -22.22 7.63 -14.41
N ASN A 85 -21.69 8.81 -14.71
CA ASN A 85 -22.49 10.02 -14.92
C ASN A 85 -23.16 10.09 -16.33
N SER A 86 -22.60 9.37 -17.31
CA SER A 86 -23.12 9.42 -18.69
C SER A 86 -24.47 8.70 -18.88
N GLY A 87 -24.79 7.79 -17.94
CA GLY A 87 -26.03 7.01 -18.00
C GLY A 87 -26.13 6.05 -19.18
N ASN A 88 -25.07 5.87 -19.95
CA ASN A 88 -25.07 4.96 -21.10
C ASN A 88 -25.10 3.51 -20.61
N SER A 89 -26.06 2.73 -21.10
CA SER A 89 -26.11 1.29 -20.88
C SER A 89 -24.99 0.61 -21.68
N MET A 90 -24.16 -0.17 -21.03
CA MET A 90 -23.17 -1.03 -21.69
C MET A 90 -23.84 -2.29 -22.22
N SER A 91 -23.42 -2.78 -23.37
CA SER A 91 -23.75 -4.13 -23.83
C SER A 91 -23.17 -5.18 -22.88
N ASP A 92 -23.64 -6.42 -22.96
CA ASP A 92 -23.14 -7.48 -22.08
C ASP A 92 -21.66 -7.80 -22.37
N GLU A 93 -21.21 -7.72 -23.63
CA GLU A 93 -19.80 -7.86 -24.01
C GLU A 93 -18.93 -6.74 -23.43
N GLU A 94 -19.41 -5.50 -23.42
CA GLU A 94 -18.70 -4.37 -22.82
C GLU A 94 -18.61 -4.49 -21.31
N LYS A 95 -19.66 -5.01 -20.65
CA LYS A 95 -19.63 -5.27 -19.20
C LYS A 95 -18.62 -6.36 -18.85
N GLU A 96 -18.63 -7.48 -19.58
CA GLU A 96 -17.69 -8.57 -19.37
C GLU A 96 -16.25 -8.09 -19.56
N TYR A 97 -15.98 -7.30 -20.60
CA TYR A 97 -14.68 -6.69 -20.84
C TYR A 97 -14.27 -5.77 -19.69
N ASP A 98 -15.16 -4.90 -19.22
CA ASP A 98 -14.86 -3.98 -18.09
C ASP A 98 -14.58 -4.74 -16.80
N ILE A 99 -15.34 -5.81 -16.50
CA ILE A 99 -15.08 -6.68 -15.34
C ILE A 99 -13.69 -7.32 -15.42
N ASN A 100 -13.28 -7.81 -16.59
CA ASN A 100 -11.95 -8.38 -16.78
C ASN A 100 -10.84 -7.33 -16.51
N ILE A 101 -11.02 -6.09 -16.97
CA ILE A 101 -10.10 -4.98 -16.66
C ILE A 101 -10.07 -4.67 -15.16
N GLN A 102 -11.23 -4.65 -14.50
CA GLN A 102 -11.33 -4.46 -13.06
C GLN A 102 -10.60 -5.57 -12.30
N LEU A 103 -10.74 -6.83 -12.68
CA LEU A 103 -10.05 -7.97 -12.10
C LEU A 103 -8.53 -7.88 -12.26
N MET A 104 -8.05 -7.41 -13.43
CA MET A 104 -6.62 -7.14 -13.65
C MET A 104 -6.10 -6.06 -12.71
N ILE A 105 -6.80 -4.94 -12.60
CA ILE A 105 -6.43 -3.83 -11.71
C ILE A 105 -6.44 -4.30 -10.26
N TYR A 106 -7.48 -5.01 -9.84
CA TYR A 106 -7.65 -5.55 -8.51
C TYR A 106 -6.50 -6.49 -8.11
N SER A 107 -6.18 -7.45 -8.97
CA SER A 107 -5.06 -8.35 -8.75
C SER A 107 -3.75 -7.59 -8.64
N HIS A 108 -3.54 -6.59 -9.50
CA HIS A 108 -2.34 -5.77 -9.46
C HIS A 108 -2.21 -4.95 -8.17
N ILE A 109 -3.32 -4.45 -7.60
CA ILE A 109 -3.33 -3.77 -6.30
C ILE A 109 -2.84 -4.71 -5.20
N TRP A 110 -3.48 -5.87 -5.05
CA TRP A 110 -3.19 -6.82 -3.98
C TRP A 110 -1.89 -7.63 -4.19
N GLU A 111 -1.29 -7.57 -5.38
CA GLU A 111 0.05 -8.04 -5.68
C GLU A 111 1.14 -6.98 -5.47
N SER A 112 0.77 -5.72 -5.24
CA SER A 112 1.71 -4.62 -5.09
C SER A 112 2.50 -4.68 -3.79
N HIS A 113 3.80 -4.96 -3.87
CA HIS A 113 4.69 -4.91 -2.71
C HIS A 113 4.66 -3.54 -2.02
N LEU A 114 4.69 -2.47 -2.80
CA LEU A 114 4.74 -1.12 -2.25
C LEU A 114 3.48 -0.78 -1.45
N PHE A 115 2.30 -1.06 -2.01
CA PHE A 115 1.02 -0.88 -1.32
C PHE A 115 0.94 -1.70 -0.03
N LEU A 116 1.28 -2.99 -0.11
CA LEU A 116 1.24 -3.87 1.05
C LEU A 116 2.27 -3.46 2.12
N ASN A 117 3.46 -3.01 1.73
CA ASN A 117 4.48 -2.51 2.64
C ASN A 117 4.03 -1.24 3.37
N GLN A 118 3.34 -0.33 2.68
CA GLN A 118 2.77 0.87 3.31
C GLN A 118 1.74 0.50 4.38
N LEU A 119 0.83 -0.45 4.09
CA LEU A 119 -0.15 -0.94 5.07
C LEU A 119 0.51 -1.62 6.28
N VAL A 120 1.54 -2.46 6.05
CA VAL A 120 2.27 -3.12 7.14
C VAL A 120 2.99 -2.11 8.02
N ARG A 121 3.70 -1.16 7.43
CA ARG A 121 4.41 -0.12 8.18
C ARG A 121 3.44 0.74 8.98
N LEU A 122 2.30 1.10 8.39
CA LEU A 122 1.26 1.87 9.08
C LEU A 122 0.76 1.15 10.33
N VAL A 123 0.39 -0.13 10.22
CA VAL A 123 -0.10 -0.90 11.37
C VAL A 123 1.00 -1.19 12.40
N GLU A 124 2.26 -1.36 11.99
CA GLU A 124 3.38 -1.54 12.91
C GLU A 124 3.66 -0.29 13.74
N ILE A 125 3.54 0.91 13.14
CA ILE A 125 3.60 2.17 13.87
C ILE A 125 2.47 2.26 14.89
N GLN A 126 1.24 1.96 14.51
CA GLN A 126 0.07 1.97 15.40
C GLN A 126 0.22 1.01 16.60
N LEU A 127 0.90 -0.11 16.39
CA LEU A 127 1.19 -1.11 17.43
C LEU A 127 2.48 -0.82 18.22
N GLU A 128 3.13 0.31 18.01
CA GLU A 128 4.40 0.69 18.67
C GLU A 128 5.53 -0.32 18.45
N MET A 129 5.49 -1.06 17.33
CA MET A 129 6.55 -2.01 16.95
C MET A 129 7.78 -1.32 16.33
N GLY A 130 7.67 -0.02 16.06
CA GLY A 130 8.65 0.77 15.36
C GLY A 130 8.61 0.55 13.84
N TYR A 131 9.27 1.44 13.10
CA TYR A 131 9.30 1.39 11.64
C TYR A 131 10.10 0.21 11.12
N ASP A 132 9.48 -0.60 10.25
CA ASP A 132 10.16 -1.70 9.56
C ASP A 132 10.84 -1.22 8.27
N TRP A 133 12.16 -1.03 8.36
CA TRP A 133 13.00 -0.64 7.22
C TRP A 133 13.11 -1.73 6.15
N LYS A 134 12.90 -3.00 6.53
CA LYS A 134 13.13 -4.16 5.69
C LYS A 134 11.98 -5.15 5.82
N THR A 135 10.91 -4.89 5.09
CA THR A 135 9.74 -5.76 5.14
C THR A 135 10.03 -7.16 4.58
N LYS A 136 9.24 -8.13 5.01
CA LYS A 136 9.38 -9.51 4.53
C LYS A 136 9.11 -9.66 3.03
N LEU A 137 8.29 -8.77 2.46
CA LEU A 137 7.98 -8.80 1.01
C LEU A 137 9.16 -8.36 0.17
N ASP A 138 9.99 -7.44 0.69
CA ASP A 138 11.16 -6.95 -0.04
C ASP A 138 12.24 -8.04 -0.14
N TYR A 139 12.36 -8.90 0.89
CA TYR A 139 13.44 -9.87 1.02
C TYR A 139 12.94 -11.18 1.63
N PRO A 140 12.25 -12.04 0.86
CA PRO A 140 11.91 -13.37 1.35
C PRO A 140 13.21 -14.09 1.76
N LYS A 141 13.20 -14.70 2.95
CA LYS A 141 14.35 -15.46 3.44
C LYS A 141 14.67 -16.56 2.42
N ARG A 142 15.86 -16.50 1.83
CA ARG A 142 16.44 -17.68 1.17
C ARG A 142 16.72 -18.70 2.26
N ASP A 143 16.17 -19.88 2.13
CA ASP A 143 16.64 -21.01 2.92
C ASP A 143 18.04 -21.38 2.41
N VAL A 144 19.07 -20.96 3.16
CA VAL A 144 20.49 -21.09 2.77
C VAL A 144 20.90 -22.56 2.67
N ASN A 145 20.11 -23.48 3.22
CA ASN A 145 20.40 -24.90 3.29
C ASN A 145 19.72 -25.75 2.19
N SER A 146 18.84 -25.21 1.37
CA SER A 146 18.27 -25.95 0.26
C SER A 146 19.19 -25.86 -0.95
N LYS A 147 19.75 -27.01 -1.38
CA LYS A 147 20.48 -27.15 -2.66
C LYS A 147 19.62 -26.84 -3.89
N GLU A 148 18.32 -26.72 -3.71
CA GLU A 148 17.35 -26.28 -4.69
C GLU A 148 17.09 -24.80 -4.47
N CYS A 149 17.12 -24.02 -5.53
CA CYS A 149 16.83 -22.60 -5.57
C CYS A 149 15.32 -22.34 -5.32
N ASN A 150 14.79 -22.91 -4.26
CA ASN A 150 13.45 -22.62 -3.78
C ASN A 150 13.48 -21.28 -3.07
N GLN A 151 13.32 -20.22 -3.87
CA GLN A 151 12.85 -18.94 -3.33
C GLN A 151 11.54 -19.27 -2.62
N SER A 152 11.54 -19.28 -1.28
CA SER A 152 10.29 -19.34 -0.53
C SER A 152 9.54 -18.04 -0.78
N HIS A 153 8.74 -18.04 -1.84
CA HIS A 153 7.85 -16.93 -2.12
C HIS A 153 6.92 -16.80 -0.92
N ILE A 154 6.91 -15.62 -0.31
CA ILE A 154 5.91 -15.34 0.72
C ILE A 154 4.55 -15.41 0.03
N ARG A 155 3.72 -16.35 0.50
CA ARG A 155 2.32 -16.43 0.06
C ARG A 155 1.61 -15.17 0.53
N LYS A 156 1.21 -14.31 -0.40
CA LYS A 156 0.63 -13.00 -0.09
C LYS A 156 -0.69 -13.09 0.66
N GLY A 157 -1.53 -14.08 0.35
CA GLY A 157 -2.77 -14.30 1.08
C GLY A 157 -2.56 -14.41 2.59
N PRO A 158 -1.82 -15.41 3.11
CA PRO A 158 -1.49 -15.51 4.52
C PRO A 158 -0.74 -14.29 5.09
N TYR A 159 0.05 -13.60 4.27
CA TYR A 159 0.75 -12.38 4.69
C TYR A 159 -0.23 -11.24 4.93
N ILE A 160 -1.18 -11.00 4.02
CA ILE A 160 -2.21 -9.97 4.17
C ILE A 160 -3.08 -10.29 5.40
N GLU A 161 -3.53 -11.53 5.55
CA GLU A 161 -4.34 -11.93 6.70
C GLU A 161 -3.62 -11.75 8.04
N ASN A 162 -2.36 -12.23 8.15
CA ASN A 162 -1.68 -12.28 9.46
C ASN A 162 -0.88 -11.01 9.77
N SER A 163 -0.28 -10.36 8.76
CA SER A 163 0.59 -9.21 8.98
C SER A 163 -0.11 -7.87 8.76
N ILE A 164 -1.27 -7.85 8.12
CA ILE A 164 -2.06 -6.63 7.90
C ILE A 164 -3.37 -6.72 8.68
N ILE A 165 -4.32 -7.56 8.25
CA ILE A 165 -5.68 -7.57 8.79
C ILE A 165 -5.69 -7.83 10.31
N LYS A 166 -5.09 -8.95 10.77
CA LYS A 166 -5.06 -9.31 12.20
C LYS A 166 -4.30 -8.32 13.08
N ARG A 167 -3.40 -7.54 12.50
CA ARG A 167 -2.71 -6.48 13.22
C ARG A 167 -3.58 -5.24 13.33
N PHE A 168 -4.25 -4.81 12.24
CA PHE A 168 -5.22 -3.72 12.30
C PHE A 168 -6.40 -4.02 13.22
N GLU A 169 -6.86 -5.27 13.34
CA GLU A 169 -7.88 -5.65 14.33
C GLU A 169 -7.50 -5.26 15.78
N LYS A 170 -6.21 -5.16 16.07
CA LYS A 170 -5.70 -4.80 17.41
C LYS A 170 -5.51 -3.31 17.61
N SER A 171 -5.31 -2.54 16.54
CA SER A 171 -4.98 -1.11 16.61
C SER A 171 -6.02 -0.21 15.98
N ASP A 172 -6.70 -0.68 14.92
CA ASP A 172 -7.61 0.10 14.09
C ASP A 172 -8.67 -0.82 13.45
N SER A 173 -9.78 -0.99 14.15
CA SER A 173 -10.87 -1.90 13.70
C SER A 173 -11.54 -1.41 12.42
N ASN A 174 -11.56 -0.09 12.13
CA ASN A 174 -12.18 0.47 10.94
C ASN A 174 -11.35 0.10 9.70
N MET A 175 -10.02 0.29 9.78
CA MET A 175 -9.12 -0.13 8.70
C MET A 175 -9.16 -1.65 8.49
N ALA A 176 -9.18 -2.44 9.57
CA ALA A 176 -9.33 -3.89 9.47
C ALA A 176 -10.64 -4.27 8.77
N GLY A 177 -11.75 -3.62 9.11
CA GLY A 177 -13.07 -3.83 8.50
C GLY A 177 -13.05 -3.50 7.01
N LEU A 178 -12.49 -2.33 6.64
CA LEU A 178 -12.38 -1.89 5.25
C LEU A 178 -11.57 -2.88 4.40
N ILE A 179 -10.41 -3.34 4.89
CA ILE A 179 -9.57 -4.30 4.17
C ILE A 179 -10.28 -5.65 4.05
N LYS A 180 -10.92 -6.16 5.11
CA LYS A 180 -11.71 -7.40 5.05
C LYS A 180 -12.86 -7.33 4.06
N TYR A 181 -13.52 -6.18 3.98
CA TYR A 181 -14.61 -5.98 3.02
C TYR A 181 -14.12 -6.12 1.58
N CYS A 182 -13.00 -5.50 1.24
CA CYS A 182 -12.57 -5.40 -0.16
C CYS A 182 -11.53 -6.45 -0.58
N TYR A 183 -10.87 -7.17 0.35
CA TYR A 183 -9.88 -8.19 0.01
C TYR A 183 -10.52 -9.57 -0.15
N LEU A 184 -10.58 -10.07 -1.37
CA LEU A 184 -11.09 -11.39 -1.75
C LEU A 184 -9.92 -12.28 -2.20
N LYS A 185 -9.39 -13.07 -1.26
CA LYS A 185 -8.23 -13.93 -1.49
C LYS A 185 -8.46 -14.91 -2.64
N ASP A 186 -9.56 -15.64 -2.58
CA ASP A 186 -9.84 -16.74 -3.50
C ASP A 186 -10.05 -16.20 -4.93
N LEU A 187 -10.84 -15.13 -5.09
CA LEU A 187 -11.07 -14.50 -6.39
C LEU A 187 -9.76 -13.95 -7.01
N ARG A 188 -8.85 -13.37 -6.18
CA ARG A 188 -7.53 -12.94 -6.65
C ARG A 188 -6.70 -14.13 -7.15
N ASP A 189 -6.69 -15.23 -6.40
CA ASP A 189 -5.95 -16.43 -6.76
C ASP A 189 -6.52 -17.06 -8.03
N ASP A 190 -7.85 -17.17 -8.15
CA ASP A 190 -8.53 -17.71 -9.32
C ASP A 190 -8.34 -16.84 -10.57
N PHE A 191 -8.34 -15.51 -10.43
CA PHE A 191 -8.01 -14.63 -11.54
C PHE A 191 -6.56 -14.86 -12.01
N ALA A 192 -5.60 -14.94 -11.09
CA ALA A 192 -4.20 -15.17 -11.42
C ALA A 192 -3.96 -16.51 -12.15
N HIS A 193 -4.81 -17.52 -11.89
CA HIS A 193 -4.77 -18.83 -12.50
C HIS A 193 -5.76 -19.03 -13.65
N SER A 194 -6.54 -17.99 -14.00
CA SER A 194 -7.59 -18.05 -15.03
C SER A 194 -8.62 -19.17 -14.77
N THR A 195 -8.98 -19.35 -13.49
CA THR A 195 -9.94 -20.37 -13.01
C THR A 195 -11.26 -19.74 -12.55
N TYR A 196 -11.69 -18.68 -13.15
CA TYR A 196 -12.98 -18.03 -12.94
C TYR A 196 -13.76 -17.94 -14.25
N TYR A 197 -15.06 -17.69 -14.15
CA TYR A 197 -15.91 -17.34 -15.30
C TYR A 197 -17.01 -16.38 -14.86
N ILE A 198 -17.58 -15.68 -15.83
CA ILE A 198 -18.68 -14.74 -15.64
C ILE A 198 -19.93 -15.40 -16.21
N ASP A 199 -20.98 -15.53 -15.41
CA ASP A 199 -22.26 -16.07 -15.80
C ASP A 199 -23.36 -15.08 -15.43
N GLU A 200 -24.05 -14.57 -16.43
CA GLU A 200 -25.08 -13.52 -16.31
C GLU A 200 -24.59 -12.33 -15.46
N ASN A 201 -25.00 -12.25 -14.20
CA ASN A 201 -24.69 -11.17 -13.25
C ASN A 201 -23.80 -11.61 -12.11
N THR A 202 -22.99 -12.66 -12.31
CA THR A 202 -22.23 -13.30 -11.24
C THR A 202 -20.84 -13.66 -11.74
N ILE A 203 -19.82 -13.39 -10.92
CA ILE A 203 -18.47 -13.91 -11.11
C ILE A 203 -18.35 -15.17 -10.27
N ILE A 204 -18.01 -16.28 -10.89
CA ILE A 204 -17.90 -17.60 -10.26
C ILE A 204 -16.43 -18.00 -10.23
N SER A 205 -15.96 -18.29 -9.02
CA SER A 205 -14.62 -18.76 -8.75
C SER A 205 -14.59 -20.29 -8.75
N ASN A 206 -13.68 -20.90 -9.49
CA ASN A 206 -13.62 -22.36 -9.66
C ASN A 206 -12.68 -23.05 -8.65
N GLY A 207 -12.40 -22.38 -7.53
CA GLY A 207 -11.35 -22.76 -6.57
C GLY A 207 -11.60 -24.00 -5.71
N SER A 208 -12.55 -24.89 -6.02
CA SER A 208 -12.64 -26.16 -5.30
C SER A 208 -13.33 -27.27 -6.07
N GLU A 209 -12.94 -28.50 -5.79
CA GLU A 209 -13.19 -29.78 -6.40
C GLU A 209 -14.65 -30.20 -6.65
N LEU A 210 -15.64 -29.37 -6.36
CA LEU A 210 -17.07 -29.65 -6.51
C LEU A 210 -17.85 -28.37 -6.89
N PHE A 211 -18.02 -28.07 -8.13
CA PHE A 211 -19.02 -27.20 -8.81
C PHE A 211 -19.73 -26.06 -8.04
N CYS A 212 -19.33 -25.71 -6.82
CA CYS A 212 -19.88 -24.70 -5.95
C CYS A 212 -18.76 -23.83 -5.35
N GLY A 213 -17.90 -23.28 -6.18
CA GLY A 213 -16.94 -22.24 -5.75
C GLY A 213 -17.67 -21.00 -5.22
N PRO A 214 -17.03 -20.17 -4.42
CA PRO A 214 -17.61 -18.91 -4.00
C PRO A 214 -17.99 -18.06 -5.20
N SER A 215 -19.22 -17.59 -5.22
CA SER A 215 -19.73 -16.69 -6.26
C SER A 215 -19.97 -15.30 -5.67
N ILE A 216 -19.79 -14.27 -6.48
CA ILE A 216 -20.05 -12.89 -6.11
C ILE A 216 -20.85 -12.22 -7.19
N THR A 217 -21.90 -11.48 -6.83
CA THR A 217 -22.65 -10.70 -7.80
C THR A 217 -21.79 -9.56 -8.36
N ILE A 218 -22.06 -9.14 -9.61
CA ILE A 218 -21.34 -8.00 -10.20
C ILE A 218 -21.52 -6.74 -9.36
N GLU A 219 -22.69 -6.52 -8.76
CA GLU A 219 -22.92 -5.38 -7.87
C GLU A 219 -22.04 -5.40 -6.61
N GLU A 220 -21.92 -6.55 -5.95
CA GLU A 220 -21.01 -6.72 -4.80
C GLU A 220 -19.55 -6.59 -5.22
N TRP A 221 -19.20 -7.15 -6.37
CA TRP A 221 -17.87 -7.04 -6.95
C TRP A 221 -17.46 -5.57 -7.17
N GLU A 222 -18.33 -4.80 -7.83
CA GLU A 222 -18.07 -3.38 -8.08
C GLU A 222 -17.77 -2.61 -6.79
N GLY A 223 -18.54 -2.84 -5.72
CA GLY A 223 -18.28 -2.22 -4.42
C GLY A 223 -16.90 -2.56 -3.86
N LYS A 224 -16.52 -3.84 -3.89
CA LYS A 224 -15.22 -4.32 -3.39
C LYS A 224 -14.04 -3.84 -4.25
N PHE A 225 -14.21 -3.85 -5.57
CA PHE A 225 -13.24 -3.34 -6.51
C PHE A 225 -12.98 -1.84 -6.31
N VAL A 226 -14.04 -1.04 -6.27
CA VAL A 226 -13.95 0.41 -6.08
C VAL A 226 -13.30 0.73 -4.73
N THR A 227 -13.68 0.04 -3.66
CA THR A 227 -13.05 0.21 -2.34
C THR A 227 -11.55 -0.11 -2.39
N SER A 228 -11.15 -1.22 -3.03
CA SER A 228 -9.72 -1.58 -3.17
C SER A 228 -8.93 -0.54 -3.97
N MET A 229 -9.51 -0.06 -5.05
CA MET A 229 -8.92 0.94 -5.93
C MET A 229 -8.73 2.27 -5.20
N LEU A 230 -9.78 2.76 -4.54
CA LEU A 230 -9.76 4.02 -3.79
C LEU A 230 -8.83 3.92 -2.57
N LEU A 231 -8.81 2.78 -1.86
CA LEU A 231 -7.87 2.55 -0.76
C LEU A 231 -6.42 2.66 -1.24
N SER A 232 -6.08 2.00 -2.34
CA SER A 232 -4.71 2.06 -2.90
C SER A 232 -4.35 3.46 -3.40
N TYR A 233 -5.28 4.16 -4.02
CA TYR A 233 -5.10 5.51 -4.53
C TYR A 233 -4.93 6.52 -3.39
N HIS A 234 -5.90 6.59 -2.47
CA HIS A 234 -5.91 7.58 -1.40
C HIS A 234 -4.83 7.33 -0.35
N LEU A 235 -4.45 6.08 -0.05
CA LEU A 235 -3.30 5.80 0.81
C LEU A 235 -2.03 6.49 0.28
N ASN A 236 -1.75 6.33 -0.99
CA ASN A 236 -0.58 6.94 -1.61
C ASN A 236 -0.70 8.47 -1.76
N ASP A 237 -1.88 8.96 -2.14
CA ASP A 237 -2.13 10.39 -2.32
C ASP A 237 -2.03 11.15 -1.00
N MET A 238 -2.63 10.64 0.06
CA MET A 238 -2.58 11.23 1.39
C MET A 238 -1.17 11.18 1.99
N LEU A 239 -0.40 10.09 1.80
CA LEU A 239 1.01 10.06 2.22
C LEU A 239 1.82 11.16 1.53
N LEU A 240 1.56 11.43 0.26
CA LEU A 240 2.19 12.53 -0.48
C LEU A 240 1.71 13.90 0.03
N GLU A 241 0.43 14.02 0.36
CA GLU A 241 -0.14 15.25 0.95
C GLU A 241 0.48 15.55 2.33
N TYR A 242 0.53 14.56 3.24
CA TYR A 242 1.20 14.70 4.53
C TYR A 242 2.67 15.08 4.39
N ARG A 243 3.36 14.50 3.41
CA ARG A 243 4.73 14.86 3.09
C ARG A 243 4.84 16.32 2.64
N ASN A 244 4.02 16.74 1.68
CA ASN A 244 4.07 18.07 1.10
C ASN A 244 3.69 19.17 2.08
N ASN A 245 2.80 18.87 3.01
CA ASN A 245 2.31 19.77 4.04
C ASN A 245 3.05 19.59 5.38
N TYR A 246 4.07 18.72 5.44
CA TYR A 246 4.73 18.34 6.69
C TYR A 246 5.22 19.56 7.48
N ILE A 247 5.90 20.49 6.82
CA ILE A 247 6.45 21.68 7.48
C ILE A 247 5.32 22.58 8.03
N ASP A 248 4.22 22.68 7.32
CA ASP A 248 3.08 23.50 7.75
C ASP A 248 2.34 22.86 8.95
N MET A 249 2.33 21.53 9.04
CA MET A 249 1.66 20.78 10.10
C MET A 249 2.53 20.61 11.36
N PHE A 250 3.83 20.36 11.19
CA PHE A 250 4.72 19.91 12.27
C PHE A 250 5.97 20.79 12.45
N GLY A 251 6.18 21.78 11.58
CA GLY A 251 7.38 22.65 11.58
C GLY A 251 8.57 22.06 10.85
N ASP A 252 9.66 22.81 10.83
CA ASP A 252 10.89 22.48 10.11
C ASP A 252 12.05 22.04 11.02
N ASN A 253 11.76 21.80 12.30
CA ASN A 253 12.78 21.34 13.25
C ASN A 253 13.33 19.95 12.88
N PRO A 254 14.61 19.69 13.18
CA PRO A 254 15.17 18.34 13.05
C PRO A 254 14.42 17.31 13.89
N ILE A 255 14.22 16.13 13.33
CA ILE A 255 13.51 15.01 13.94
C ILE A 255 14.49 13.87 14.15
N VAL A 256 14.45 13.24 15.33
CA VAL A 256 15.22 12.03 15.59
C VAL A 256 14.45 10.82 15.09
N ILE A 257 15.04 10.08 14.18
CA ILE A 257 14.53 8.78 13.70
C ILE A 257 15.45 7.65 14.21
N MET A 258 14.90 6.46 14.40
CA MET A 258 15.66 5.28 14.81
C MET A 258 16.07 4.46 13.60
N MET A 259 17.35 4.51 13.24
CA MET A 259 17.93 3.80 12.11
C MET A 259 18.71 2.57 12.55
N PRO A 260 18.56 1.39 11.92
CA PRO A 260 19.40 0.22 12.23
C PRO A 260 20.86 0.48 11.84
N LEU A 261 21.79 -0.09 12.62
CA LEU A 261 23.21 -0.05 12.30
C LEU A 261 23.54 -1.03 11.17
N LYS A 262 24.46 -0.64 10.27
CA LYS A 262 24.91 -1.49 9.15
C LYS A 262 25.56 -2.79 9.65
N GLU A 263 26.39 -2.70 10.70
CA GLU A 263 27.11 -3.83 11.27
C GLU A 263 26.22 -4.77 12.08
N ASN A 264 25.10 -4.25 12.60
CA ASN A 264 24.14 -5.04 13.38
C ASN A 264 22.73 -4.44 13.30
N HIS A 265 21.92 -4.97 12.40
CA HIS A 265 20.57 -4.49 12.12
C HIS A 265 19.61 -4.59 13.33
N ASN A 266 19.95 -5.35 14.36
CA ASN A 266 19.17 -5.41 15.60
C ASN A 266 19.44 -4.23 16.54
N LYS A 267 20.56 -3.52 16.35
CA LYS A 267 20.87 -2.29 17.07
C LYS A 267 20.41 -1.09 16.28
N ARG A 268 19.82 -0.12 16.96
CA ARG A 268 19.35 1.13 16.36
C ARG A 268 20.10 2.31 16.94
N VAL A 269 20.29 3.35 16.15
CA VAL A 269 20.89 4.63 16.53
C VAL A 269 19.97 5.76 16.15
N GLY A 270 19.87 6.78 17.00
CA GLY A 270 19.18 8.01 16.70
C GLY A 270 19.94 8.81 15.65
N VAL A 271 19.27 9.15 14.56
CA VAL A 271 19.79 9.98 13.47
C VAL A 271 18.86 11.15 13.30
N PHE A 272 19.42 12.35 13.13
CA PHE A 272 18.62 13.52 12.84
C PHE A 272 18.33 13.61 11.35
N ILE A 273 17.05 13.85 11.02
CA ILE A 273 16.61 14.25 9.69
C ILE A 273 15.89 15.59 9.77
N LYS A 274 15.95 16.36 8.70
CA LYS A 274 15.29 17.67 8.61
C LYS A 274 14.45 17.74 7.36
N PRO A 275 13.19 18.22 7.45
CA PRO A 275 12.38 18.53 6.29
C PRO A 275 12.85 19.86 5.67
N GLU A 276 12.88 19.90 4.33
CA GLU A 276 13.25 21.08 3.55
C GLU A 276 12.25 21.31 2.44
N ARG A 277 11.88 22.58 2.19
CA ARG A 277 11.03 22.94 1.05
C ARG A 277 11.79 22.83 -0.27
N ILE A 278 11.11 22.32 -1.29
CA ILE A 278 11.62 22.27 -2.67
C ILE A 278 10.73 23.13 -3.55
N GLU A 279 11.33 24.10 -4.23
CA GLU A 279 10.59 24.95 -5.16
C GLU A 279 10.40 24.26 -6.51
N GLY A 280 9.23 24.46 -7.13
CA GLY A 280 8.97 24.10 -8.54
C GLY A 280 8.82 22.61 -8.86
N LYS A 281 8.57 21.73 -7.88
CA LYS A 281 8.35 20.29 -8.06
C LYS A 281 6.99 19.84 -7.52
N GLU A 282 6.49 18.68 -7.99
CA GLU A 282 5.31 18.02 -7.42
C GLU A 282 5.52 17.69 -5.93
N GLU A 283 6.72 17.26 -5.56
CA GLU A 283 7.13 17.16 -4.15
C GLU A 283 7.59 18.52 -3.65
N LYS A 284 6.86 19.04 -2.69
CA LYS A 284 7.16 20.35 -2.07
C LYS A 284 8.11 20.25 -0.89
N VAL A 285 8.25 19.08 -0.28
CA VAL A 285 9.12 18.80 0.87
C VAL A 285 9.95 17.55 0.61
N ARG A 286 11.22 17.60 0.97
CA ARG A 286 12.11 16.45 1.08
C ARG A 286 12.66 16.34 2.49
N PHE A 287 13.09 15.15 2.89
CA PHE A 287 13.80 14.93 4.14
C PHE A 287 15.29 14.65 3.85
N ARG A 288 16.19 15.27 4.61
CA ARG A 288 17.62 14.97 4.52
C ARG A 288 18.21 14.64 5.88
N TYR A 289 19.30 13.91 5.88
CA TYR A 289 20.12 13.72 7.08
C TYR A 289 20.79 15.02 7.48
N VAL A 290 20.83 15.28 8.80
CA VAL A 290 21.50 16.43 9.38
C VAL A 290 22.91 16.03 9.79
N MET A 291 23.91 16.80 9.40
CA MET A 291 25.29 16.57 9.79
C MET A 291 25.51 17.00 11.26
N LYS A 292 26.50 16.40 11.92
CA LYS A 292 26.76 16.65 13.36
C LYS A 292 27.05 18.11 13.72
N ASP A 293 27.55 18.86 12.76
CA ASP A 293 27.88 20.27 12.89
C ASP A 293 26.67 21.21 12.63
N GLU A 294 25.53 20.66 12.26
CA GLU A 294 24.28 21.41 12.00
C GLU A 294 23.25 21.23 13.14
N VAL A 295 23.54 20.43 14.16
CA VAL A 295 22.71 20.20 15.37
C VAL A 295 23.19 21.15 16.48
#